data_d1018af2a828baaf0814c46dbb5a50d7
#
_entry.id   d1018af2a828baaf0814c46dbb5a50d7
#
_cell.length_a   1.000
_cell.length_b   1.000
_cell.length_c   1.000
_cell.angle_alpha   90.00
_cell.angle_beta   90.00
_cell.angle_gamma   90.00
#
_symmetry.space_group_name_H-M   'P 1'
#
loop_
_entity.id
_entity.type
_entity.pdbx_description
1 polymer ?
#
loop_
_entity_poly.entity_id
_entity_poly.type
_entity_poly.pdbx_seq_one_letter_code
_entity_poly.pdbx_strand_id
1 'polypeptide(L)'
;LEVGTATGYSALLLAEHFPLAEIDTIEIDALRNERAVSVMQAAGFERRVRCHLGDAGEVLSVLAGPYDFVYLDGPKGQYIRHLKLIEPKLSENAVIAADNVLFRGLVRSGEPVVHRYRTLVTRLREYLEYVEAHYDTVIHEEGDGLAVSRKIRK
;
A
#
# COMPACT_ATOMS: atom_id res chain seq x y z
N LEU A 1 2.89 -5.88 -5.22
CA LEU A 1 2.95 -5.89 -3.76
C LEU A 1 1.77 -5.12 -3.17
N GLU A 2 1.14 -5.67 -2.15
CA GLU A 2 0.07 -5.02 -1.39
C GLU A 2 0.41 -5.04 0.11
N VAL A 3 0.16 -3.92 0.80
CA VAL A 3 0.23 -3.82 2.26
C VAL A 3 -1.18 -3.56 2.78
N GLY A 4 -1.76 -4.54 3.48
CA GLY A 4 -3.13 -4.51 3.96
C GLY A 4 -4.05 -5.43 3.16
N THR A 5 -3.83 -6.74 3.24
CA THR A 5 -4.63 -7.75 2.52
C THR A 5 -6.11 -7.75 2.95
N ALA A 6 -6.37 -7.50 4.22
CA ALA A 6 -7.68 -7.70 4.83
C ALA A 6 -8.23 -9.11 4.49
N THR A 7 -9.41 -9.20 3.89
CA THR A 7 -10.01 -10.49 3.49
C THR A 7 -9.65 -10.92 2.07
N GLY A 8 -8.72 -10.22 1.39
CA GLY A 8 -8.18 -10.58 0.09
C GLY A 8 -8.92 -10.01 -1.12
N TYR A 9 -9.84 -9.05 -0.93
CA TYR A 9 -10.65 -8.51 -2.03
C TYR A 9 -9.81 -7.81 -3.11
N SER A 10 -8.94 -6.89 -2.73
CA SER A 10 -8.07 -6.16 -3.66
C SER A 10 -7.04 -7.07 -4.32
N ALA A 11 -6.43 -7.99 -3.56
CA ALA A 11 -5.51 -8.99 -4.12
C ALA A 11 -6.20 -9.90 -5.15
N LEU A 12 -7.46 -10.29 -4.89
CA LEU A 12 -8.28 -11.06 -5.83
C LEU A 12 -8.51 -10.29 -7.14
N LEU A 13 -8.95 -9.03 -7.05
CA LEU A 13 -9.17 -8.18 -8.23
C LEU A 13 -7.88 -7.97 -9.04
N LEU A 14 -6.76 -7.74 -8.36
CA LEU A 14 -5.45 -7.61 -9.02
C LEU A 14 -5.08 -8.91 -9.76
N ALA A 15 -5.29 -10.08 -9.14
CA ALA A 15 -4.99 -11.36 -9.75
C ALA A 15 -5.90 -11.67 -10.96
N GLU A 16 -7.16 -11.25 -10.92
CA GLU A 16 -8.10 -11.41 -12.04
C GLU A 16 -7.75 -10.50 -13.23
N HIS A 17 -7.45 -9.23 -12.96
CA HIS A 17 -7.20 -8.25 -14.03
C HIS A 17 -5.79 -8.34 -14.61
N PHE A 18 -4.83 -8.85 -13.85
CA PHE A 18 -3.43 -9.01 -14.27
C PHE A 18 -3.01 -10.50 -14.26
N PRO A 19 -3.39 -11.29 -15.28
CA PRO A 19 -3.23 -12.75 -15.27
C PRO A 19 -1.78 -13.22 -15.23
N LEU A 20 -0.82 -12.37 -15.58
CA LEU A 20 0.61 -12.68 -15.54
C LEU A 20 1.32 -12.15 -14.27
N ALA A 21 0.61 -11.40 -13.42
CA ALA A 21 1.21 -10.84 -12.22
C ALA A 21 1.39 -11.90 -11.13
N GLU A 22 2.53 -11.85 -10.46
CA GLU A 22 2.76 -12.46 -9.16
C GLU A 22 2.53 -11.40 -8.07
N ILE A 23 1.82 -11.76 -7.01
CA ILE A 23 1.37 -10.83 -5.99
C ILE A 23 1.85 -11.30 -4.62
N ASP A 24 2.55 -10.42 -3.92
CA ASP A 24 2.79 -10.52 -2.49
C ASP A 24 1.81 -9.59 -1.77
N THR A 25 1.04 -10.10 -0.82
CA THR A 25 0.13 -9.31 0.00
C THR A 25 0.33 -9.61 1.48
N ILE A 26 0.24 -8.58 2.34
CA ILE A 26 0.67 -8.66 3.73
C ILE A 26 -0.48 -8.28 4.65
N GLU A 27 -0.78 -9.15 5.63
CA GLU A 27 -1.80 -8.96 6.66
C GLU A 27 -1.25 -9.31 8.05
N ILE A 28 -1.50 -8.46 9.02
CA ILE A 28 -1.07 -8.68 10.40
C ILE A 28 -2.06 -9.53 11.21
N ASP A 29 -3.33 -9.48 10.84
CA ASP A 29 -4.39 -10.24 11.52
C ASP A 29 -4.46 -11.67 10.98
N ALA A 30 -4.27 -12.65 11.86
CA ALA A 30 -4.22 -14.06 11.49
C ALA A 30 -5.55 -14.57 10.88
N LEU A 31 -6.69 -14.14 11.40
CA LEU A 31 -8.00 -14.59 10.89
C LEU A 31 -8.30 -14.00 9.51
N ARG A 32 -7.94 -12.73 9.30
CA ARG A 32 -8.08 -12.09 7.98
C ARG A 32 -7.15 -12.74 6.97
N ASN A 33 -5.91 -13.00 7.34
CA ASN A 33 -4.95 -13.68 6.47
C ASN A 33 -5.42 -15.09 6.09
N GLU A 34 -5.90 -15.89 7.04
CA GLU A 34 -6.47 -17.21 6.78
C GLU A 34 -7.63 -17.14 5.79
N ARG A 35 -8.52 -16.15 5.97
CA ARG A 35 -9.62 -15.92 5.04
C ARG A 35 -9.15 -15.54 3.64
N ALA A 36 -8.16 -14.66 3.54
CA ALA A 36 -7.57 -14.28 2.26
C ALA A 36 -6.94 -15.49 1.54
N VAL A 37 -6.18 -16.32 2.26
CA VAL A 37 -5.62 -17.57 1.72
C VAL A 37 -6.74 -18.47 1.17
N SER A 38 -7.83 -18.66 1.94
CA SER A 38 -8.97 -19.46 1.50
C SER A 38 -9.64 -18.91 0.24
N VAL A 39 -9.76 -17.58 0.13
CA VAL A 39 -10.29 -16.90 -1.06
C VAL A 39 -9.40 -17.16 -2.27
N MET A 40 -8.07 -17.02 -2.14
CA MET A 40 -7.13 -17.27 -3.23
C MET A 40 -7.15 -18.71 -3.69
N GLN A 41 -7.25 -19.67 -2.77
CA GLN A 41 -7.38 -21.09 -3.08
C GLN A 41 -8.69 -21.39 -3.84
N ALA A 42 -9.82 -20.86 -3.35
CA ALA A 42 -11.12 -21.04 -4.01
C ALA A 42 -11.17 -20.44 -5.42
N ALA A 43 -10.43 -19.34 -5.65
CA ALA A 43 -10.31 -18.70 -6.95
C ALA A 43 -9.23 -19.33 -7.87
N GLY A 44 -8.40 -20.26 -7.38
CA GLY A 44 -7.31 -20.88 -8.13
C GLY A 44 -6.08 -19.98 -8.30
N PHE A 45 -5.90 -18.99 -7.42
CA PHE A 45 -4.79 -18.02 -7.50
C PHE A 45 -3.66 -18.27 -6.50
N GLU A 46 -3.73 -19.34 -5.70
CA GLU A 46 -2.77 -19.68 -4.65
C GLU A 46 -1.31 -19.81 -5.13
N ARG A 47 -1.11 -20.09 -6.42
CA ARG A 47 0.23 -20.18 -7.04
C ARG A 47 0.83 -18.81 -7.38
N ARG A 48 -0.01 -17.79 -7.57
CA ARG A 48 0.40 -16.44 -8.00
C ARG A 48 0.24 -15.39 -6.89
N VAL A 49 -0.61 -15.65 -5.90
CA VAL A 49 -0.86 -14.73 -4.79
C VAL A 49 -0.33 -15.36 -3.51
N ARG A 50 0.70 -14.75 -2.96
CA ARG A 50 1.33 -15.15 -1.68
C ARG A 50 0.81 -14.24 -0.57
N CYS A 51 0.00 -14.79 0.32
CA CYS A 51 -0.50 -14.09 1.51
C CYS A 51 0.49 -14.26 2.66
N HIS A 52 1.15 -13.17 3.06
CA HIS A 52 2.10 -13.14 4.16
C HIS A 52 1.43 -12.68 5.45
N LEU A 53 1.50 -13.50 6.49
CA LEU A 53 1.05 -13.15 7.84
C LEU A 53 2.20 -12.49 8.60
N GLY A 54 2.00 -11.26 9.08
CA GLY A 54 2.98 -10.58 9.92
C GLY A 54 2.90 -9.06 9.88
N ASP A 55 3.73 -8.40 10.69
CA ASP A 55 3.95 -6.95 10.61
C ASP A 55 4.55 -6.58 9.25
N ALA A 56 3.96 -5.59 8.59
CA ALA A 56 4.41 -5.20 7.25
C ALA A 56 5.87 -4.74 7.22
N GLY A 57 6.36 -4.06 8.27
CA GLY A 57 7.77 -3.65 8.35
C GLY A 57 8.73 -4.83 8.41
N GLU A 58 8.35 -5.90 9.11
CA GLU A 58 9.15 -7.13 9.20
C GLU A 58 9.11 -7.90 7.89
N VAL A 59 7.91 -8.14 7.34
CA VAL A 59 7.74 -8.88 6.08
C VAL A 59 8.42 -8.13 4.93
N LEU A 60 8.22 -6.82 4.81
CA LEU A 60 8.87 -6.01 3.78
C LEU A 60 10.40 -6.05 3.85
N SER A 61 10.98 -6.24 5.03
CA SER A 61 12.44 -6.31 5.19
C SER A 61 13.07 -7.52 4.49
N VAL A 62 12.32 -8.63 4.38
CA VAL A 62 12.80 -9.91 3.83
C VAL A 62 12.32 -10.19 2.40
N LEU A 63 11.27 -9.53 1.93
CA LEU A 63 10.83 -9.68 0.54
C LEU A 63 11.86 -9.08 -0.44
N ALA A 64 12.08 -9.77 -1.55
CA ALA A 64 13.18 -9.43 -2.48
C ALA A 64 12.80 -8.40 -3.55
N GLY A 65 11.61 -8.46 -4.14
CA GLY A 65 11.25 -7.71 -5.35
C GLY A 65 11.88 -8.31 -6.62
N PRO A 66 11.98 -7.59 -7.75
CA PRO A 66 11.48 -6.24 -7.93
C PRO A 66 9.95 -6.15 -8.00
N TYR A 67 9.41 -4.98 -7.65
CA TYR A 67 7.97 -4.71 -7.71
C TYR A 67 7.67 -3.61 -8.76
N ASP A 68 6.75 -3.90 -9.67
CA ASP A 68 6.27 -2.95 -10.68
C ASP A 68 5.09 -2.12 -10.17
N PHE A 69 4.32 -2.68 -9.24
CA PHE A 69 3.18 -2.04 -8.62
C PHE A 69 3.16 -2.29 -7.11
N VAL A 70 2.88 -1.23 -6.37
CA VAL A 70 2.72 -1.27 -4.91
C VAL A 70 1.40 -0.63 -4.53
N TYR A 71 0.58 -1.32 -3.73
CA TYR A 71 -0.62 -0.78 -3.15
C TYR A 71 -0.48 -0.69 -1.63
N LEU A 72 -0.57 0.53 -1.10
CA LEU A 72 -0.51 0.82 0.33
C LEU A 72 -1.91 1.10 0.85
N ASP A 73 -2.50 0.14 1.52
CA ASP A 73 -3.81 0.23 2.20
C ASP A 73 -3.76 -0.32 3.63
N GLY A 74 -2.59 -0.32 4.22
CA GLY A 74 -2.35 -0.71 5.60
C GLY A 74 -2.48 0.46 6.59
N PRO A 75 -1.72 0.42 7.71
CA PRO A 75 -1.73 1.48 8.72
C PRO A 75 -1.14 2.78 8.17
N LYS A 76 -2.01 3.77 7.98
CA LYS A 76 -1.70 5.06 7.33
C LYS A 76 -0.51 5.80 7.96
N GLY A 77 -0.36 5.71 9.28
CA GLY A 77 0.79 6.31 9.99
C GLY A 77 2.15 5.67 9.70
N GLN A 78 2.19 4.59 8.92
CA GLN A 78 3.43 3.87 8.58
C GLN A 78 3.77 3.94 7.09
N TYR A 79 3.02 4.65 6.26
CA TYR A 79 3.22 4.68 4.81
C TYR A 79 4.64 5.09 4.41
N ILE A 80 5.19 6.16 5.01
CA ILE A 80 6.57 6.58 4.71
C ILE A 80 7.61 5.52 5.11
N ARG A 81 7.41 4.85 6.26
CA ARG A 81 8.29 3.77 6.71
C ARG A 81 8.25 2.57 5.75
N HIS A 82 7.03 2.16 5.35
CA HIS A 82 6.86 1.06 4.39
C HIS A 82 7.46 1.42 3.04
N LEU A 83 7.21 2.62 2.53
CA LEU A 83 7.78 3.10 1.28
C LEU A 83 9.32 3.03 1.29
N LYS A 84 9.97 3.46 2.37
CA LYS A 84 11.43 3.39 2.51
C LYS A 84 11.99 1.97 2.45
N LEU A 85 11.24 0.97 2.96
CA LEU A 85 11.62 -0.44 2.86
C LEU A 85 11.40 -1.01 1.45
N ILE A 86 10.43 -0.47 0.72
CA ILE A 86 10.06 -0.92 -0.63
C ILE A 86 10.92 -0.26 -1.71
N GLU A 87 11.33 1.00 -1.54
CA GLU A 87 12.08 1.79 -2.54
C GLU A 87 13.26 1.06 -3.20
N PRO A 88 14.14 0.35 -2.45
CA PRO A 88 15.26 -0.39 -3.06
C PRO A 88 14.81 -1.56 -3.94
N LYS A 89 13.54 -1.96 -3.85
CA LYS A 89 12.92 -3.12 -4.48
C LYS A 89 11.95 -2.73 -5.59
N LEU A 90 11.87 -1.45 -5.93
CA LEU A 90 11.03 -0.95 -7.02
C LEU A 90 11.72 -1.12 -8.37
N SER A 91 10.99 -1.61 -9.38
CA SER A 91 11.45 -1.56 -10.76
C SER A 91 11.56 -0.11 -11.27
N GLU A 92 12.17 0.08 -12.45
CA GLU A 92 12.40 1.42 -13.02
C GLU A 92 11.10 2.19 -13.33
N ASN A 93 10.04 1.46 -13.67
CA ASN A 93 8.74 2.06 -14.03
C ASN A 93 7.68 1.81 -12.96
N ALA A 94 8.09 1.54 -11.74
CA ALA A 94 7.18 1.19 -10.66
C ALA A 94 6.15 2.29 -10.38
N VAL A 95 4.94 1.86 -10.09
CA VAL A 95 3.84 2.71 -9.66
C VAL A 95 3.47 2.35 -8.22
N ILE A 96 3.30 3.37 -7.38
CA ILE A 96 2.86 3.23 -6.01
C ILE A 96 1.50 3.90 -5.89
N ALA A 97 0.50 3.17 -5.45
CA ALA A 97 -0.82 3.67 -5.10
C ALA A 97 -1.00 3.60 -3.58
N ALA A 98 -1.34 4.72 -2.95
CA ALA A 98 -1.58 4.79 -1.51
C ALA A 98 -2.99 5.32 -1.24
N ASP A 99 -3.78 4.54 -0.53
CA ASP A 99 -5.19 4.85 -0.29
C ASP A 99 -5.41 5.66 1.00
N ASN A 100 -6.52 6.42 1.01
CA ASN A 100 -6.98 7.26 2.12
C ASN A 100 -5.93 8.29 2.60
N VAL A 101 -5.15 8.85 1.70
CA VAL A 101 -4.06 9.79 2.02
C VAL A 101 -4.55 11.15 2.51
N LEU A 102 -5.80 11.52 2.28
CA LEU A 102 -6.37 12.80 2.71
C LEU A 102 -7.04 12.72 4.09
N PHE A 103 -7.35 11.53 4.55
CA PHE A 103 -7.91 11.25 5.87
C PHE A 103 -9.00 12.25 6.28
N ARG A 104 -10.19 12.10 5.68
CA ARG A 104 -11.36 12.98 5.89
C ARG A 104 -11.08 14.45 5.57
N GLY A 105 -10.17 14.72 4.63
CA GLY A 105 -9.72 16.06 4.28
C GLY A 105 -8.78 16.73 5.29
N LEU A 106 -8.51 16.11 6.46
CA LEU A 106 -7.73 16.71 7.54
C LEU A 106 -6.26 16.92 7.17
N VAL A 107 -5.73 16.15 6.22
CA VAL A 107 -4.32 16.25 5.80
C VAL A 107 -4.05 17.59 5.10
N ARG A 108 -4.99 18.05 4.26
CA ARG A 108 -4.89 19.31 3.51
C ARG A 108 -5.66 20.47 4.14
N SER A 109 -6.46 20.23 5.19
CA SER A 109 -7.16 21.30 5.88
C SER A 109 -6.19 22.18 6.64
N GLY A 110 -6.43 23.50 6.64
CA GLY A 110 -5.75 24.45 7.54
C GLY A 110 -6.31 24.44 8.97
N GLU A 111 -7.32 23.62 9.24
CA GLU A 111 -8.03 23.56 10.52
C GLU A 111 -7.23 22.80 11.58
N PRO A 112 -7.39 23.14 12.87
CA PRO A 112 -6.75 22.44 13.98
C PRO A 112 -7.20 20.96 14.02
N VAL A 113 -6.23 20.05 13.96
CA VAL A 113 -6.50 18.61 14.04
C VAL A 113 -6.76 18.18 15.48
N VAL A 114 -7.84 17.45 15.71
CA VAL A 114 -8.17 16.86 17.02
C VAL A 114 -7.01 16.00 17.52
N HIS A 115 -6.67 16.12 18.81
CA HIS A 115 -5.48 15.52 19.42
C HIS A 115 -5.24 14.04 19.01
N ARG A 116 -6.29 13.20 19.04
CA ARG A 116 -6.20 11.77 18.68
C ARG A 116 -5.76 11.49 17.26
N TYR A 117 -5.89 12.45 16.32
CA TYR A 117 -5.52 12.27 14.92
C TYR A 117 -4.23 13.01 14.53
N ARG A 118 -3.65 13.82 15.42
CA ARG A 118 -2.48 14.66 15.09
C ARG A 118 -1.32 13.87 14.54
N THR A 119 -0.92 12.80 15.21
CA THR A 119 0.20 11.96 14.78
C THR A 119 -0.07 11.34 13.41
N LEU A 120 -1.28 10.81 13.19
CA LEU A 120 -1.65 10.21 11.92
C LEU A 120 -1.61 11.23 10.77
N VAL A 121 -2.22 12.40 10.97
CA VAL A 121 -2.23 13.47 9.96
C VAL A 121 -0.82 13.98 9.67
N THR A 122 0.02 14.14 10.70
CA THR A 122 1.43 14.51 10.51
C THR A 122 2.16 13.47 9.65
N ARG A 123 2.00 12.19 9.94
CA ARG A 123 2.65 11.12 9.17
C ARG A 123 2.17 11.04 7.72
N LEU A 124 0.89 11.29 7.48
CA LEU A 124 0.36 11.35 6.10
C LEU A 124 0.88 12.58 5.35
N ARG A 125 1.02 13.74 6.01
CA ARG A 125 1.66 14.92 5.42
C ARG A 125 3.12 14.63 5.04
N GLU A 126 3.89 14.05 5.95
CA GLU A 126 5.28 13.62 5.68
C GLU A 126 5.35 12.67 4.46
N TYR A 127 4.40 11.73 4.35
CA TYR A 127 4.33 10.82 3.21
C TYR A 127 4.03 11.56 1.91
N LEU A 128 3.02 12.45 1.88
CA LEU A 128 2.67 13.21 0.68
C LEU A 128 3.79 14.17 0.25
N GLU A 129 4.38 14.91 1.19
CA GLU A 129 5.54 15.78 0.92
C GLU A 129 6.70 14.97 0.30
N TYR A 130 6.93 13.77 0.83
CA TYR A 130 7.99 12.92 0.31
C TYR A 130 7.71 12.43 -1.11
N VAL A 131 6.51 11.90 -1.39
CA VAL A 131 6.21 11.37 -2.74
C VAL A 131 6.08 12.47 -3.77
N GLU A 132 5.55 13.64 -3.42
CA GLU A 132 5.49 14.81 -4.30
C GLU A 132 6.90 15.35 -4.65
N ALA A 133 7.87 15.23 -3.73
CA ALA A 133 9.25 15.66 -3.97
C ALA A 133 10.12 14.67 -4.77
N HIS A 134 9.81 13.36 -4.71
CA HIS A 134 10.69 12.30 -5.24
C HIS A 134 10.08 11.47 -6.36
N TYR A 135 8.79 11.61 -6.61
CA TYR A 135 8.01 10.86 -7.61
C TYR A 135 7.16 11.81 -8.44
N ASP A 136 6.79 11.39 -9.65
CA ASP A 136 5.71 12.02 -10.40
C ASP A 136 4.39 11.56 -9.78
N THR A 137 3.79 12.43 -8.97
CA THR A 137 2.67 12.10 -8.10
C THR A 137 1.41 12.86 -8.49
N VAL A 138 0.30 12.13 -8.65
CA VAL A 138 -1.04 12.68 -8.81
C VAL A 138 -1.88 12.22 -7.62
N ILE A 139 -2.60 13.16 -7.00
CA ILE A 139 -3.53 12.86 -5.92
C ILE A 139 -4.95 13.00 -6.45
N HIS A 140 -5.67 11.89 -6.50
CA HIS A 140 -7.09 11.83 -6.78
C HIS A 140 -7.84 12.12 -5.49
N GLU A 141 -8.65 13.18 -5.48
CA GLU A 141 -9.31 13.69 -4.27
C GLU A 141 -10.67 13.03 -3.99
N GLU A 142 -11.13 12.15 -4.89
CA GLU A 142 -12.37 11.41 -4.70
C GLU A 142 -12.25 10.49 -3.47
N GLY A 143 -13.34 10.40 -2.71
CA GLY A 143 -13.37 9.63 -1.48
C GLY A 143 -12.45 10.20 -0.40
N ASP A 144 -11.55 9.37 0.11
CA ASP A 144 -10.58 9.77 1.16
C ASP A 144 -9.15 10.00 0.60
N GLY A 145 -9.06 10.16 -0.72
CA GLY A 145 -7.85 10.47 -1.47
C GLY A 145 -6.98 9.26 -1.81
N LEU A 146 -6.60 9.15 -3.09
CA LEU A 146 -5.65 8.16 -3.60
C LEU A 146 -4.44 8.87 -4.20
N ALA A 147 -3.26 8.64 -3.63
CA ALA A 147 -2.01 9.12 -4.21
C ALA A 147 -1.43 8.06 -5.16
N VAL A 148 -1.24 8.43 -6.43
CA VAL A 148 -0.58 7.59 -7.44
C VAL A 148 0.75 8.22 -7.80
N SER A 149 1.83 7.54 -7.45
CA SER A 149 3.21 8.01 -7.58
C SER A 149 4.01 7.12 -8.53
N ARG A 150 4.60 7.71 -9.57
CA ARG A 150 5.48 7.01 -10.51
C ARG A 150 6.93 7.35 -10.25
N LYS A 151 7.80 6.36 -10.34
CA LYS A 151 9.24 6.57 -10.22
C LYS A 151 9.72 7.47 -11.36
N ILE A 152 10.38 8.58 -11.03
CA ILE A 152 10.95 9.50 -12.03
C ILE A 152 12.18 8.81 -12.65
N ARG A 153 12.20 8.69 -13.97
CA ARG A 153 13.39 8.22 -14.68
C ARG A 153 14.49 9.26 -14.50
N LYS A 154 15.61 8.84 -13.97
CA LYS A 154 16.83 9.64 -13.95
C LYS A 154 17.53 9.54 -15.30
#